data_6ba03fa64c50d1c4150129b312fb4319
#
_entry.id   6ba03fa64c50d1c4150129b312fb4319
#
_cell.length_a   1.000
_cell.length_b   1.000
_cell.length_c   1.000
_cell.angle_alpha   90.00
_cell.angle_beta   90.00
_cell.angle_gamma   90.00
#
_symmetry.space_group_name_H-M   'P 1'
#
loop_
_entity.id
_entity.type
_entity.pdbx_description
1 polymer ?
#
loop_
_entity_poly.entity_id
_entity_poly.type
_entity_poly.pdbx_seq_one_letter_code
_entity_poly.pdbx_strand_id
1 'polypeptide(L)'
;MSTAVLAVEGLTVYRDTYATVQDVSFALEAGTDTAIVGPNGAGKSTLIQAILGILPRRSGDVFWLGHPLSRRGVLSPKVRQQIAYLPQNFLFDRRIPITVNELVALGWDDLGLKLPWANQKQRRLAVRRALERVDALHLGSQPISRLSGGETKRALLAYCLVRPRRLLILDEASAGLDVRSESDFYQLLYQLKQEQGWAILQISHDLDMVRKHCDRVLCLNRFLRCQGTPDYALAPDNLVAVYGSEFVRYRHHH
;
A
#
# COMPACT_ATOMS: atom_id res chain seq x y z
N MET A 1 -14.22 -21.37 2.94
CA MET A 1 -13.14 -21.04 1.99
C MET A 1 -12.86 -19.56 2.14
N SER A 2 -11.69 -19.17 2.64
CA SER A 2 -11.29 -17.76 2.74
C SER A 2 -11.18 -17.21 1.32
N THR A 3 -11.99 -16.21 1.00
CA THR A 3 -11.97 -15.60 -0.33
C THR A 3 -10.82 -14.59 -0.36
N ALA A 4 -9.80 -14.85 -1.17
CA ALA A 4 -8.68 -13.95 -1.33
C ALA A 4 -9.17 -12.54 -1.75
N VAL A 5 -8.64 -11.51 -1.10
CA VAL A 5 -8.90 -10.11 -1.45
C VAL A 5 -8.17 -9.74 -2.74
N LEU A 6 -6.97 -10.32 -2.92
CA LEU A 6 -6.17 -10.21 -4.12
C LEU A 6 -5.60 -11.59 -4.46
N ALA A 7 -5.70 -12.01 -5.71
CA ALA A 7 -4.97 -13.16 -6.25
C ALA A 7 -4.18 -12.73 -7.49
N VAL A 8 -2.93 -13.15 -7.57
CA VAL A 8 -2.01 -12.88 -8.67
C VAL A 8 -1.48 -14.22 -9.16
N GLU A 9 -1.57 -14.48 -10.47
CA GLU A 9 -1.23 -15.74 -11.08
C GLU A 9 -0.30 -15.53 -12.30
N GLY A 10 0.94 -16.01 -12.21
CA GLY A 10 1.93 -15.98 -13.30
C GLY A 10 2.25 -14.60 -13.82
N LEU A 11 2.21 -13.56 -12.99
CA LEU A 11 2.34 -12.17 -13.41
C LEU A 11 3.75 -11.88 -13.91
N THR A 12 3.84 -11.40 -15.17
CA THR A 12 5.08 -10.92 -15.77
C THR A 12 4.91 -9.50 -16.28
N VAL A 13 5.84 -8.62 -15.91
CA VAL A 13 5.85 -7.20 -16.27
C VAL A 13 7.20 -6.81 -16.82
N TYR A 14 7.16 -6.13 -17.97
CA TYR A 14 8.34 -5.58 -18.62
C TYR A 14 8.43 -4.07 -18.35
N ARG A 15 9.63 -3.59 -18.14
CA ARG A 15 9.99 -2.19 -18.33
C ARG A 15 11.00 -2.12 -19.46
N ASP A 16 10.65 -1.39 -20.50
CA ASP A 16 11.41 -1.36 -21.75
C ASP A 16 11.61 -2.78 -22.32
N THR A 17 12.85 -3.26 -22.39
CA THR A 17 13.21 -4.53 -23.04
C THR A 17 13.40 -5.70 -22.06
N TYR A 18 13.36 -5.48 -20.75
CA TYR A 18 13.65 -6.54 -19.78
C TYR A 18 12.48 -6.79 -18.80
N ALA A 19 12.35 -8.05 -18.39
CA ALA A 19 11.36 -8.44 -17.39
C ALA A 19 11.79 -7.95 -16.01
N THR A 20 11.05 -6.98 -15.45
CA THR A 20 11.29 -6.46 -14.11
C THR A 20 10.61 -7.32 -13.04
N VAL A 21 9.46 -7.91 -13.38
CA VAL A 21 8.74 -8.90 -12.58
C VAL A 21 8.47 -10.10 -13.48
N GLN A 22 8.74 -11.30 -13.03
CA GLN A 22 8.65 -12.49 -13.84
C GLN A 22 8.00 -13.65 -13.08
N ASP A 23 6.90 -14.17 -13.63
CA ASP A 23 6.16 -15.35 -13.16
C ASP A 23 5.84 -15.30 -11.67
N VAL A 24 5.27 -14.19 -11.19
CA VAL A 24 4.95 -13.98 -9.79
C VAL A 24 3.51 -14.41 -9.50
N SER A 25 3.35 -15.30 -8.51
CA SER A 25 2.05 -15.80 -8.05
C SER A 25 1.95 -15.71 -6.53
N PHE A 26 0.89 -15.09 -6.03
CA PHE A 26 0.56 -15.03 -4.60
C PHE A 26 -0.90 -14.66 -4.39
N ALA A 27 -1.39 -14.85 -3.17
CA ALA A 27 -2.72 -14.40 -2.76
C ALA A 27 -2.66 -13.68 -1.42
N LEU A 28 -3.54 -12.69 -1.23
CA LEU A 28 -3.76 -11.96 0.02
C LEU A 28 -5.13 -12.30 0.58
N GLU A 29 -5.18 -12.60 1.86
CA GLU A 29 -6.42 -12.86 2.58
C GLU A 29 -6.88 -11.62 3.35
N ALA A 30 -8.19 -11.53 3.60
CA ALA A 30 -8.74 -10.47 4.44
C ALA A 30 -8.15 -10.56 5.86
N GLY A 31 -7.92 -9.41 6.49
CA GLY A 31 -7.38 -9.34 7.85
C GLY A 31 -5.92 -9.76 7.98
N THR A 32 -5.15 -9.79 6.88
CA THR A 32 -3.71 -10.08 6.92
C THR A 32 -2.87 -8.88 6.51
N ASP A 33 -1.72 -8.71 7.15
CA ASP A 33 -0.68 -7.75 6.77
C ASP A 33 0.47 -8.49 6.09
N THR A 34 0.70 -8.19 4.81
CA THR A 34 1.72 -8.84 3.98
C THR A 34 2.75 -7.83 3.52
N ALA A 35 4.02 -8.06 3.86
CA ALA A 35 5.12 -7.25 3.39
C ALA A 35 5.76 -7.81 2.12
N ILE A 36 6.09 -6.93 1.17
CA ILE A 36 6.99 -7.22 0.05
C ILE A 36 8.37 -6.69 0.40
N VAL A 37 9.37 -7.56 0.46
CA VAL A 37 10.76 -7.22 0.75
C VAL A 37 11.66 -7.61 -0.44
N GLY A 38 12.81 -6.96 -0.55
CA GLY A 38 13.78 -7.25 -1.60
C GLY A 38 14.66 -6.02 -1.90
N PRO A 39 15.77 -6.19 -2.62
CA PRO A 39 16.72 -5.11 -2.92
C PRO A 39 16.09 -4.01 -3.79
N ASN A 40 16.79 -2.89 -3.88
CA ASN A 40 16.44 -1.84 -4.84
C ASN A 40 16.52 -2.40 -6.27
N GLY A 41 15.53 -2.05 -7.09
CA GLY A 41 15.41 -2.62 -8.45
C GLY A 41 14.83 -4.04 -8.53
N ALA A 42 14.44 -4.66 -7.42
CA ALA A 42 13.82 -5.99 -7.39
C ALA A 42 12.45 -6.09 -8.08
N GLY A 43 11.83 -4.96 -8.43
CA GLY A 43 10.53 -4.92 -9.08
C GLY A 43 9.34 -4.69 -8.14
N LYS A 44 9.55 -4.35 -6.87
CA LYS A 44 8.49 -4.20 -5.84
C LYS A 44 7.41 -3.19 -6.25
N SER A 45 7.79 -1.94 -6.54
CA SER A 45 6.83 -0.90 -6.97
C SER A 45 6.25 -1.21 -8.36
N THR A 46 7.03 -1.86 -9.25
CA THR A 46 6.54 -2.34 -10.55
C THR A 46 5.43 -3.39 -10.38
N LEU A 47 5.61 -4.34 -9.44
CA LEU A 47 4.59 -5.31 -9.08
C LEU A 47 3.32 -4.62 -8.59
N ILE A 48 3.42 -3.68 -7.64
CA ILE A 48 2.26 -2.93 -7.14
C ILE A 48 1.57 -2.15 -8.27
N GLN A 49 2.31 -1.45 -9.11
CA GLN A 49 1.74 -0.69 -10.22
C GLN A 49 1.02 -1.59 -11.24
N ALA A 50 1.54 -2.79 -11.49
CA ALA A 50 0.92 -3.74 -12.40
C ALA A 50 -0.36 -4.37 -11.83
N ILE A 51 -0.38 -4.74 -10.55
CA ILE A 51 -1.59 -5.26 -9.91
C ILE A 51 -2.69 -4.20 -9.77
N LEU A 52 -2.31 -2.92 -9.68
CA LEU A 52 -3.26 -1.79 -9.71
C LEU A 52 -3.72 -1.41 -11.14
N GLY A 53 -3.14 -2.01 -12.17
CA GLY A 53 -3.44 -1.70 -13.56
C GLY A 53 -2.84 -0.38 -14.05
N ILE A 54 -1.91 0.21 -13.30
CA ILE A 54 -1.18 1.43 -13.70
C ILE A 54 -0.15 1.10 -14.78
N LEU A 55 0.53 -0.04 -14.65
CA LEU A 55 1.43 -0.57 -15.67
C LEU A 55 0.81 -1.76 -16.39
N PRO A 56 1.01 -1.88 -17.71
CA PRO A 56 0.56 -3.04 -18.47
C PRO A 56 1.34 -4.29 -18.07
N ARG A 57 0.64 -5.41 -17.95
CA ARG A 57 1.27 -6.73 -17.77
C ARG A 57 1.49 -7.42 -19.11
N ARG A 58 2.58 -8.17 -19.24
CA ARG A 58 2.88 -9.00 -20.42
C ARG A 58 2.07 -10.29 -20.38
N SER A 59 2.02 -10.95 -19.23
CA SER A 59 1.27 -12.20 -19.02
C SER A 59 0.81 -12.29 -17.56
N GLY A 60 0.01 -13.31 -17.28
CA GLY A 60 -0.55 -13.58 -15.98
C GLY A 60 -1.86 -12.85 -15.72
N ASP A 61 -2.53 -13.24 -14.64
CA ASP A 61 -3.83 -12.72 -14.26
C ASP A 61 -3.83 -12.15 -12.85
N VAL A 62 -4.68 -11.15 -12.65
CA VAL A 62 -4.86 -10.46 -11.37
C VAL A 62 -6.35 -10.41 -11.06
N PHE A 63 -6.73 -10.88 -9.89
CA PHE A 63 -8.12 -10.89 -9.44
C PHE A 63 -8.25 -10.08 -8.15
N TRP A 64 -9.15 -9.13 -8.13
CA TRP A 64 -9.50 -8.31 -6.99
C TRP A 64 -10.88 -8.69 -6.49
N LEU A 65 -10.98 -9.21 -5.26
CA LEU A 65 -12.26 -9.65 -4.68
C LEU A 65 -13.02 -10.61 -5.62
N GLY A 66 -12.29 -11.50 -6.29
CA GLY A 66 -12.83 -12.41 -7.30
C GLY A 66 -13.11 -11.80 -8.68
N HIS A 67 -12.87 -10.50 -8.88
CA HIS A 67 -13.09 -9.83 -10.17
C HIS A 67 -11.76 -9.66 -10.92
N PRO A 68 -11.68 -10.07 -12.19
CA PRO A 68 -10.45 -9.95 -12.96
C PRO A 68 -10.13 -8.50 -13.29
N LEU A 69 -8.85 -8.13 -13.14
CA LEU A 69 -8.31 -6.92 -13.73
C LEU A 69 -8.25 -7.08 -15.25
N SER A 70 -8.88 -6.20 -15.98
CA SER A 70 -8.83 -6.29 -17.46
C SER A 70 -7.40 -6.17 -17.98
N ARG A 71 -7.13 -6.62 -19.21
CA ARG A 71 -5.82 -6.46 -19.86
C ARG A 71 -5.42 -4.99 -20.08
N ARG A 72 -6.40 -4.09 -20.12
CA ARG A 72 -6.19 -2.63 -20.19
C ARG A 72 -5.98 -1.97 -18.81
N GLY A 73 -5.87 -2.74 -17.74
CA GLY A 73 -5.70 -2.21 -16.38
C GLY A 73 -6.97 -1.60 -15.76
N VAL A 74 -8.16 -1.91 -16.32
CA VAL A 74 -9.41 -1.32 -15.82
C VAL A 74 -10.06 -2.24 -14.80
N LEU A 75 -10.31 -1.70 -13.61
CA LEU A 75 -11.15 -2.29 -12.57
C LEU A 75 -12.55 -1.68 -12.62
N SER A 76 -13.55 -2.50 -12.27
CA SER A 76 -14.88 -1.94 -12.08
C SER A 76 -14.87 -0.88 -10.96
N PRO A 77 -15.69 0.18 -11.07
CA PRO A 77 -15.74 1.23 -10.05
C PRO A 77 -16.01 0.69 -8.63
N LYS A 78 -16.87 -0.33 -8.51
CA LYS A 78 -17.20 -0.98 -7.23
C LYS A 78 -15.98 -1.65 -6.58
N VAL A 79 -15.13 -2.31 -7.36
CA VAL A 79 -13.90 -2.94 -6.86
C VAL A 79 -12.85 -1.88 -6.53
N ARG A 80 -12.65 -0.91 -7.42
CA ARG A 80 -11.67 0.17 -7.21
C ARG A 80 -11.92 0.96 -5.92
N GLN A 81 -13.18 1.18 -5.56
CA GLN A 81 -13.55 1.87 -4.32
C GLN A 81 -13.18 1.09 -3.04
N GLN A 82 -12.91 -0.20 -3.14
CA GLN A 82 -12.53 -1.06 -2.02
C GLN A 82 -11.01 -1.16 -1.83
N ILE A 83 -10.24 -0.48 -2.67
CA ILE A 83 -8.78 -0.46 -2.65
C ILE A 83 -8.32 0.96 -2.33
N ALA A 84 -7.39 1.09 -1.39
CA ALA A 84 -6.65 2.31 -1.15
C ALA A 84 -5.18 2.08 -1.50
N TYR A 85 -4.53 3.08 -2.08
CA TYR A 85 -3.11 3.05 -2.41
C TYR A 85 -2.41 4.31 -1.95
N LEU A 86 -1.37 4.14 -1.16
CA LEU A 86 -0.46 5.20 -0.72
C LEU A 86 0.89 4.99 -1.41
N PRO A 87 1.24 5.79 -2.43
CA PRO A 87 2.49 5.66 -3.15
C PRO A 87 3.68 6.20 -2.33
N GLN A 88 4.88 5.72 -2.63
CA GLN A 88 6.14 6.16 -2.01
C GLN A 88 6.35 7.67 -2.17
N ASN A 89 6.16 8.18 -3.38
CA ASN A 89 6.30 9.59 -3.71
C ASN A 89 4.96 10.14 -4.17
N PHE A 90 4.39 11.00 -3.38
CA PHE A 90 3.23 11.77 -3.77
C PHE A 90 3.69 13.14 -4.28
N LEU A 91 3.82 13.24 -5.59
CA LEU A 91 4.14 14.52 -6.23
C LEU A 91 2.87 15.35 -6.32
N PHE A 92 2.82 16.37 -5.51
CA PHE A 92 1.74 17.35 -5.51
C PHE A 92 2.22 18.63 -6.16
N ASP A 93 1.46 19.15 -7.10
CA ASP A 93 1.72 20.50 -7.62
C ASP A 93 1.37 21.54 -6.55
N ARG A 94 2.40 22.12 -5.94
CA ARG A 94 2.26 23.11 -4.85
C ARG A 94 1.44 24.33 -5.24
N ARG A 95 1.17 24.54 -6.54
CA ARG A 95 0.32 25.63 -7.04
C ARG A 95 -1.18 25.34 -6.90
N ILE A 96 -1.57 24.07 -6.66
CA ILE A 96 -2.97 23.73 -6.47
C ILE A 96 -3.39 24.16 -5.05
N PRO A 97 -4.32 25.11 -4.90
CA PRO A 97 -4.69 25.67 -3.61
C PRO A 97 -5.76 24.79 -2.93
N ILE A 98 -5.42 23.55 -2.55
CA ILE A 98 -6.34 22.71 -1.80
C ILE A 98 -5.87 22.54 -0.35
N THR A 99 -6.83 22.46 0.55
CA THR A 99 -6.64 22.19 1.97
C THR A 99 -6.57 20.69 2.24
N VAL A 100 -6.09 20.32 3.43
CA VAL A 100 -6.10 18.92 3.88
C VAL A 100 -7.52 18.34 3.92
N ASN A 101 -8.51 19.11 4.39
CA ASN A 101 -9.92 18.68 4.37
C ASN A 101 -10.40 18.35 2.95
N GLU A 102 -10.06 19.19 1.97
CA GLU A 102 -10.45 18.96 0.57
C GLU A 102 -9.73 17.76 -0.02
N LEU A 103 -8.42 17.59 0.24
CA LEU A 103 -7.68 16.41 -0.17
C LEU A 103 -8.33 15.12 0.36
N VAL A 104 -8.58 15.06 1.68
CA VAL A 104 -9.19 13.88 2.30
C VAL A 104 -10.59 13.63 1.76
N ALA A 105 -11.34 14.69 1.50
CA ALA A 105 -12.68 14.60 0.94
C ALA A 105 -12.72 14.00 -0.48
N LEU A 106 -11.65 14.15 -1.30
CA LEU A 106 -11.54 13.46 -2.59
C LEU A 106 -11.54 11.93 -2.45
N GLY A 107 -11.06 11.40 -1.32
CA GLY A 107 -11.10 9.97 -1.03
C GLY A 107 -12.51 9.45 -0.72
N TRP A 108 -13.43 10.33 -0.31
CA TRP A 108 -14.84 10.03 -0.08
C TRP A 108 -15.65 10.06 -1.38
N ASP A 109 -15.31 10.96 -2.29
CA ASP A 109 -16.10 11.21 -3.48
C ASP A 109 -15.97 10.05 -4.48
N ASP A 110 -17.09 9.62 -5.05
CA ASP A 110 -17.09 8.66 -6.15
C ASP A 110 -16.79 9.41 -7.47
N LEU A 111 -16.15 8.73 -8.39
CA LEU A 111 -16.04 9.22 -9.77
C LEU A 111 -17.41 9.09 -10.45
N GLY A 112 -18.23 10.11 -10.33
CA GLY A 112 -19.54 10.18 -10.95
C GLY A 112 -20.22 11.51 -10.68
N LEU A 113 -21.22 11.85 -11.50
CA LEU A 113 -22.06 13.03 -11.33
C LEU A 113 -22.93 12.83 -10.08
N LYS A 114 -22.45 13.28 -8.92
CA LYS A 114 -23.27 13.43 -7.72
C LYS A 114 -23.61 14.90 -7.53
N LEU A 115 -24.82 15.15 -7.07
CA LEU A 115 -25.24 16.50 -6.72
C LEU A 115 -24.33 17.02 -5.60
N PRO A 116 -23.70 18.21 -5.74
CA PRO A 116 -22.68 18.71 -4.80
C PRO A 116 -23.16 18.80 -3.34
N TRP A 117 -24.48 18.88 -3.12
CA TRP A 117 -25.09 18.98 -1.79
C TRP A 117 -25.53 17.63 -1.22
N ALA A 118 -25.55 16.55 -2.02
CA ALA A 118 -25.92 15.23 -1.53
C ALA A 118 -24.88 14.72 -0.54
N ASN A 119 -25.32 14.34 0.66
CA ASN A 119 -24.50 13.74 1.73
C ASN A 119 -23.37 14.62 2.31
N GLN A 120 -23.44 15.96 2.18
CA GLN A 120 -22.40 16.87 2.65
C GLN A 120 -22.11 16.72 4.15
N LYS A 121 -23.13 16.47 4.97
CA LYS A 121 -22.97 16.25 6.42
C LYS A 121 -22.19 14.94 6.70
N GLN A 122 -22.52 13.87 6.00
CA GLN A 122 -21.83 12.58 6.14
C GLN A 122 -20.38 12.67 5.64
N ARG A 123 -20.14 13.34 4.51
CA ARG A 123 -18.82 13.60 3.97
C ARG A 123 -17.93 14.35 4.95
N ARG A 124 -18.43 15.46 5.53
CA ARG A 124 -17.68 16.23 6.54
C ARG A 124 -17.37 15.39 7.78
N LEU A 125 -18.32 14.60 8.25
CA LEU A 125 -18.09 13.72 9.40
C LEU A 125 -17.07 12.64 9.10
N ALA A 126 -17.08 12.05 7.90
CA ALA A 126 -16.11 11.04 7.48
C ALA A 126 -14.70 11.63 7.39
N VAL A 127 -14.55 12.82 6.78
CA VAL A 127 -13.27 13.55 6.71
C VAL A 127 -12.72 13.83 8.12
N ARG A 128 -13.57 14.36 9.00
CA ARG A 128 -13.16 14.65 10.38
C ARG A 128 -12.68 13.39 11.09
N ARG A 129 -13.44 12.29 11.03
CA ARG A 129 -13.06 11.00 11.64
C ARG A 129 -11.76 10.44 11.07
N ALA A 130 -11.57 10.55 9.75
CA ALA A 130 -10.34 10.09 9.12
C ALA A 130 -9.12 10.88 9.60
N LEU A 131 -9.25 12.21 9.74
CA LEU A 131 -8.18 13.08 10.25
C LEU A 131 -7.91 12.84 11.74
N GLU A 132 -8.95 12.62 12.55
CA GLU A 132 -8.81 12.26 13.98
C GLU A 132 -8.01 10.96 14.14
N ARG A 133 -8.26 9.95 13.30
CA ARG A 133 -7.56 8.65 13.37
C ARG A 133 -6.06 8.72 13.10
N VAL A 134 -5.61 9.71 12.36
CA VAL A 134 -4.18 9.89 12.02
C VAL A 134 -3.55 11.07 12.75
N ASP A 135 -4.22 11.59 13.79
CA ASP A 135 -3.79 12.77 14.55
C ASP A 135 -3.44 13.98 13.66
N ALA A 136 -4.29 14.23 12.66
CA ALA A 136 -4.11 15.32 11.69
C ALA A 136 -5.30 16.30 11.63
N LEU A 137 -6.22 16.26 12.61
CA LEU A 137 -7.41 17.12 12.60
C LEU A 137 -7.04 18.61 12.60
N HIS A 138 -5.99 18.97 13.33
CA HIS A 138 -5.48 20.34 13.43
C HIS A 138 -4.93 20.89 12.11
N LEU A 139 -4.61 20.02 11.15
CA LEU A 139 -4.14 20.37 9.80
C LEU A 139 -5.27 20.65 8.81
N GLY A 140 -6.51 20.34 9.16
CA GLY A 140 -7.64 20.28 8.23
C GLY A 140 -7.82 21.51 7.32
N SER A 141 -7.61 22.71 7.84
CA SER A 141 -7.73 23.98 7.09
C SER A 141 -6.41 24.44 6.42
N GLN A 142 -5.29 23.74 6.67
CA GLN A 142 -4.01 24.14 6.11
C GLN A 142 -3.92 23.74 4.62
N PRO A 143 -3.30 24.58 3.78
CA PRO A 143 -2.94 24.20 2.42
C PRO A 143 -1.93 23.05 2.44
N ILE A 144 -2.12 22.04 1.61
CA ILE A 144 -1.21 20.86 1.56
C ILE A 144 0.22 21.25 1.12
N SER A 145 0.38 22.37 0.42
CA SER A 145 1.69 22.91 0.03
C SER A 145 2.57 23.37 1.21
N ARG A 146 1.97 23.55 2.40
CA ARG A 146 2.66 24.00 3.62
C ARG A 146 3.00 22.86 4.58
N LEU A 147 2.56 21.65 4.27
CA LEU A 147 2.78 20.48 5.13
C LEU A 147 4.24 20.01 5.07
N SER A 148 4.75 19.59 6.22
CA SER A 148 5.96 18.78 6.32
C SER A 148 5.76 17.39 5.67
N GLY A 149 6.85 16.64 5.47
CA GLY A 149 6.76 15.31 4.90
C GLY A 149 5.91 14.34 5.75
N GLY A 150 6.04 14.38 7.07
CA GLY A 150 5.24 13.57 7.99
C GLY A 150 3.76 13.96 7.99
N GLU A 151 3.45 15.26 8.03
CA GLU A 151 2.07 15.74 7.94
C GLU A 151 1.42 15.38 6.61
N THR A 152 2.18 15.46 5.50
CA THR A 152 1.71 15.02 4.18
C THR A 152 1.34 13.53 4.20
N LYS A 153 2.17 12.67 4.79
CA LYS A 153 1.88 11.24 4.92
C LYS A 153 0.64 10.98 5.76
N ARG A 154 0.46 11.68 6.89
CA ARG A 154 -0.77 11.58 7.71
C ARG A 154 -2.01 12.02 6.92
N ALA A 155 -1.95 13.12 6.18
CA ALA A 155 -3.05 13.59 5.35
C ALA A 155 -3.42 12.59 4.24
N LEU A 156 -2.42 11.98 3.57
CA LEU A 156 -2.62 10.94 2.57
C LEU A 156 -3.17 9.65 3.17
N LEU A 157 -2.75 9.29 4.37
CA LEU A 157 -3.32 8.15 5.08
C LEU A 157 -4.79 8.42 5.43
N ALA A 158 -5.14 9.62 5.93
CA ALA A 158 -6.53 10.02 6.13
C ALA A 158 -7.36 9.92 4.84
N TYR A 159 -6.81 10.34 3.70
CA TYR A 159 -7.44 10.15 2.37
C TYR A 159 -7.74 8.67 2.09
N CYS A 160 -6.84 7.76 2.43
CA CYS A 160 -7.06 6.32 2.29
C CYS A 160 -8.16 5.81 3.23
N LEU A 161 -8.29 6.38 4.43
CA LEU A 161 -9.16 5.92 5.52
C LEU A 161 -10.55 6.54 5.54
N VAL A 162 -10.82 7.58 4.72
CA VAL A 162 -12.08 8.34 4.77
C VAL A 162 -13.31 7.50 4.41
N ARG A 163 -13.10 6.33 3.81
CA ARG A 163 -14.13 5.32 3.47
C ARG A 163 -13.70 3.94 3.95
N PRO A 164 -14.64 3.06 4.29
CA PRO A 164 -14.33 1.64 4.47
C PRO A 164 -13.74 1.05 3.19
N ARG A 165 -12.65 0.32 3.33
CA ARG A 165 -11.93 -0.37 2.24
C ARG A 165 -11.75 -1.84 2.63
N ARG A 166 -11.33 -2.65 1.67
CA ARG A 166 -10.97 -4.06 1.90
C ARG A 166 -9.47 -4.29 1.82
N LEU A 167 -8.77 -3.41 1.12
CA LEU A 167 -7.32 -3.48 0.95
C LEU A 167 -6.68 -2.10 1.01
N LEU A 168 -5.59 -2.02 1.75
CA LEU A 168 -4.67 -0.89 1.81
C LEU A 168 -3.32 -1.32 1.24
N ILE A 169 -2.87 -0.63 0.21
CA ILE A 169 -1.53 -0.83 -0.37
C ILE A 169 -0.66 0.35 0.02
N LEU A 170 0.53 0.05 0.55
CA LEU A 170 1.50 1.01 1.06
C LEU A 170 2.85 0.80 0.35
N ASP A 171 3.31 1.80 -0.39
CA ASP A 171 4.62 1.76 -1.04
C ASP A 171 5.60 2.61 -0.22
N GLU A 172 6.38 1.97 0.67
CA GLU A 172 7.36 2.60 1.57
C GLU A 172 6.77 3.74 2.43
N ALA A 173 5.55 3.57 2.92
CA ALA A 173 4.80 4.63 3.60
C ALA A 173 5.40 5.05 4.95
N SER A 174 6.07 4.15 5.68
CA SER A 174 6.73 4.45 6.96
C SER A 174 8.09 5.13 6.80
N ALA A 175 8.71 5.09 5.61
CA ALA A 175 10.04 5.64 5.40
C ALA A 175 10.14 7.13 5.77
N GLY A 176 11.11 7.48 6.63
CA GLY A 176 11.36 8.86 7.08
C GLY A 176 10.36 9.39 8.12
N LEU A 177 9.58 8.54 8.76
CA LEU A 177 8.87 8.87 9.99
C LEU A 177 9.87 8.81 11.16
N ASP A 178 9.65 9.65 12.18
CA ASP A 178 10.34 9.49 13.46
C ASP A 178 9.79 8.27 14.22
N VAL A 179 10.53 7.80 15.23
CA VAL A 179 10.22 6.56 15.97
C VAL A 179 8.79 6.55 16.56
N ARG A 180 8.32 7.69 17.07
CA ARG A 180 6.97 7.80 17.63
C ARG A 180 5.91 7.71 16.53
N SER A 181 6.07 8.50 15.49
CA SER A 181 5.15 8.49 14.34
C SER A 181 5.09 7.14 13.63
N GLU A 182 6.21 6.42 13.59
CA GLU A 182 6.26 5.07 13.05
C GLU A 182 5.50 4.06 13.93
N SER A 183 5.67 4.13 15.24
CA SER A 183 4.90 3.29 16.20
C SER A 183 3.39 3.53 16.05
N ASP A 184 2.96 4.80 16.03
CA ASP A 184 1.55 5.18 15.86
C ASP A 184 1.00 4.67 14.51
N PHE A 185 1.82 4.72 13.46
CA PHE A 185 1.46 4.21 12.12
C PHE A 185 1.20 2.70 12.14
N TYR A 186 2.10 1.90 12.71
CA TYR A 186 1.90 0.45 12.80
C TYR A 186 0.75 0.07 13.73
N GLN A 187 0.54 0.82 14.81
CA GLN A 187 -0.62 0.62 15.68
C GLN A 187 -1.94 0.86 14.92
N LEU A 188 -2.00 1.89 14.09
CA LEU A 188 -3.16 2.15 13.24
C LEU A 188 -3.37 1.03 12.22
N LEU A 189 -2.32 0.53 11.56
CA LEU A 189 -2.44 -0.61 10.64
C LEU A 189 -2.98 -1.85 11.36
N TYR A 190 -2.50 -2.12 12.56
CA TYR A 190 -3.00 -3.22 13.39
C TYR A 190 -4.50 -3.07 13.70
N GLN A 191 -4.95 -1.88 14.09
CA GLN A 191 -6.37 -1.60 14.33
C GLN A 191 -7.22 -1.81 13.07
N LEU A 192 -6.78 -1.31 11.92
CA LEU A 192 -7.48 -1.51 10.65
C LEU A 192 -7.65 -2.99 10.30
N LYS A 193 -6.60 -3.77 10.51
CA LYS A 193 -6.61 -5.22 10.32
C LYS A 193 -7.58 -5.91 11.26
N GLN A 194 -7.46 -5.67 12.57
CA GLN A 194 -8.23 -6.40 13.60
C GLN A 194 -9.70 -5.97 13.67
N GLU A 195 -9.96 -4.65 13.62
CA GLU A 195 -11.32 -4.14 13.82
C GLU A 195 -12.15 -4.12 12.53
N GLN A 196 -11.52 -3.99 11.38
CA GLN A 196 -12.20 -3.79 10.11
C GLN A 196 -11.93 -4.88 9.08
N GLY A 197 -11.06 -5.84 9.40
CA GLY A 197 -10.72 -6.96 8.51
C GLY A 197 -10.03 -6.52 7.22
N TRP A 198 -9.33 -5.38 7.22
CA TRP A 198 -8.61 -4.94 6.04
C TRP A 198 -7.42 -5.86 5.75
N ALA A 199 -7.21 -6.20 4.50
CA ALA A 199 -5.94 -6.71 4.04
C ALA A 199 -4.97 -5.53 3.84
N ILE A 200 -3.71 -5.74 4.21
CA ILE A 200 -2.64 -4.75 4.02
C ILE A 200 -1.56 -5.39 3.16
N LEU A 201 -1.12 -4.68 2.12
CA LEU A 201 0.04 -5.04 1.33
C LEU A 201 1.03 -3.88 1.38
N GLN A 202 2.20 -4.10 1.96
CA GLN A 202 3.17 -3.04 2.12
C GLN A 202 4.54 -3.39 1.55
N ILE A 203 5.20 -2.42 0.92
CA ILE A 203 6.63 -2.49 0.62
C ILE A 203 7.37 -1.92 1.82
N SER A 204 8.32 -2.67 2.35
CA SER A 204 9.19 -2.21 3.44
C SER A 204 10.65 -2.61 3.20
N HIS A 205 11.57 -1.74 3.62
CA HIS A 205 12.99 -2.00 3.71
C HIS A 205 13.43 -2.33 5.14
N ASP A 206 12.58 -2.05 6.12
CA ASP A 206 12.83 -2.36 7.52
C ASP A 206 12.37 -3.78 7.85
N LEU A 207 13.33 -4.72 7.87
CA LEU A 207 13.05 -6.12 8.12
C LEU A 207 12.67 -6.40 9.58
N ASP A 208 13.10 -5.56 10.52
CA ASP A 208 12.79 -5.72 11.94
C ASP A 208 11.32 -5.32 12.21
N MET A 209 10.88 -4.22 11.60
CA MET A 209 9.48 -3.83 11.64
C MET A 209 8.58 -4.83 10.91
N VAL A 210 9.02 -5.37 9.77
CA VAL A 210 8.30 -6.45 9.06
C VAL A 210 8.15 -7.68 9.95
N ARG A 211 9.23 -8.11 10.62
CA ARG A 211 9.19 -9.26 11.54
C ARG A 211 8.23 -9.06 12.69
N LYS A 212 8.16 -7.84 13.22
CA LYS A 212 7.35 -7.50 14.39
C LYS A 212 5.86 -7.34 14.07
N HIS A 213 5.50 -6.83 12.90
CA HIS A 213 4.15 -6.35 12.63
C HIS A 213 3.41 -7.09 11.51
N CYS A 214 4.12 -7.74 10.58
CA CYS A 214 3.48 -8.40 9.46
C CYS A 214 3.14 -9.87 9.77
N ASP A 215 2.10 -10.38 9.14
CA ASP A 215 1.71 -11.80 9.24
C ASP A 215 2.41 -12.64 8.17
N ARG A 216 2.70 -12.05 7.00
CA ARG A 216 3.33 -12.71 5.86
C ARG A 216 4.35 -11.84 5.19
N VAL A 217 5.32 -12.48 4.53
CA VAL A 217 6.35 -11.81 3.75
C VAL A 217 6.45 -12.45 2.38
N LEU A 218 6.59 -11.62 1.36
CA LEU A 218 6.89 -11.98 -0.02
C LEU A 218 8.29 -11.45 -0.35
N CYS A 219 9.23 -12.34 -0.61
CA CYS A 219 10.59 -11.99 -0.96
C CYS A 219 10.74 -11.86 -2.47
N LEU A 220 10.85 -10.66 -2.97
CA LEU A 220 10.92 -10.37 -4.39
C LEU A 220 12.33 -9.99 -4.83
N ASN A 221 12.82 -10.63 -5.88
CA ASN A 221 13.96 -10.19 -6.68
C ASN A 221 13.75 -10.67 -8.12
N ARG A 222 12.99 -9.88 -8.89
CA ARG A 222 12.38 -10.19 -10.19
C ARG A 222 11.39 -11.36 -10.13
N PHE A 223 11.74 -12.41 -9.43
CA PHE A 223 10.90 -13.58 -9.12
C PHE A 223 10.50 -13.54 -7.65
N LEU A 224 9.44 -14.23 -7.32
CA LEU A 224 9.12 -14.53 -5.93
C LEU A 224 10.09 -15.62 -5.44
N ARG A 225 11.07 -15.24 -4.62
CA ARG A 225 12.11 -16.14 -4.10
C ARG A 225 11.65 -16.96 -2.92
N CYS A 226 10.86 -16.31 -2.03
CA CYS A 226 10.23 -16.97 -0.90
C CYS A 226 8.93 -16.28 -0.53
N GLN A 227 8.03 -17.00 0.15
CA GLN A 227 6.85 -16.46 0.78
C GLN A 227 6.49 -17.29 2.01
N GLY A 228 6.02 -16.64 3.06
CA GLY A 228 5.65 -17.33 4.30
C GLY A 228 5.52 -16.39 5.49
N THR A 229 5.61 -16.97 6.69
CA THR A 229 5.70 -16.18 7.94
C THR A 229 6.99 -15.37 7.96
N PRO A 230 7.05 -14.24 8.70
CA PRO A 230 8.26 -13.44 8.82
C PRO A 230 9.49 -14.24 9.24
N ASP A 231 9.35 -15.16 10.22
CA ASP A 231 10.48 -15.97 10.69
C ASP A 231 11.05 -16.88 9.61
N TYR A 232 10.20 -17.48 8.79
CA TYR A 232 10.63 -18.29 7.66
C TYR A 232 11.24 -17.42 6.55
N ALA A 233 10.51 -16.41 6.10
CA ALA A 233 10.91 -15.63 4.93
C ALA A 233 12.16 -14.76 5.19
N LEU A 234 12.36 -14.32 6.43
CA LEU A 234 13.51 -13.51 6.84
C LEU A 234 14.63 -14.34 7.49
N ALA A 235 14.59 -15.68 7.34
CA ALA A 235 15.71 -16.55 7.74
C ALA A 235 16.97 -16.22 6.91
N PRO A 236 18.19 -16.36 7.48
CA PRO A 236 19.44 -15.99 6.82
C PRO A 236 19.58 -16.54 5.39
N ASP A 237 19.27 -17.81 5.18
CA ASP A 237 19.39 -18.47 3.87
C ASP A 237 18.47 -17.83 2.82
N ASN A 238 17.25 -17.49 3.19
CA ASN A 238 16.30 -16.80 2.31
C ASN A 238 16.76 -15.35 2.03
N LEU A 239 17.30 -14.65 3.03
CA LEU A 239 17.86 -13.31 2.83
C LEU A 239 19.07 -13.34 1.89
N VAL A 240 19.95 -14.34 1.99
CA VAL A 240 21.05 -14.54 1.03
C VAL A 240 20.51 -14.77 -0.38
N ALA A 241 19.48 -15.59 -0.54
CA ALA A 241 18.87 -15.87 -1.84
C ALA A 241 18.22 -14.61 -2.49
N VAL A 242 17.74 -13.67 -1.67
CA VAL A 242 17.04 -12.46 -2.12
C VAL A 242 18.00 -11.29 -2.35
N TYR A 243 18.91 -11.04 -1.38
CA TYR A 243 19.78 -9.87 -1.35
C TYR A 243 21.22 -10.14 -1.78
N GLY A 244 21.63 -11.42 -1.88
CA GLY A 244 22.99 -11.82 -2.13
C GLY A 244 23.83 -12.03 -0.85
N SER A 245 24.94 -12.74 -0.96
CA SER A 245 25.80 -13.12 0.18
C SER A 245 26.43 -11.94 0.93
N GLU A 246 26.59 -10.78 0.29
CA GLU A 246 27.18 -9.59 0.91
C GLU A 246 26.24 -8.94 1.94
N PHE A 247 24.93 -9.08 1.78
CA PHE A 247 23.94 -8.48 2.68
C PHE A 247 24.01 -9.02 4.12
N VAL A 248 24.29 -10.31 4.29
CA VAL A 248 24.37 -10.96 5.60
C VAL A 248 25.65 -10.56 6.35
N ARG A 249 26.75 -10.30 5.65
CA ARG A 249 28.01 -9.85 6.26
C ARG A 249 27.88 -8.46 6.89
N TYR A 250 27.04 -7.59 6.33
CA TYR A 250 26.89 -6.20 6.82
C TYR A 250 26.13 -6.13 8.16
N ARG A 251 25.19 -7.08 8.44
CA ARG A 251 24.39 -7.11 9.69
C ARG A 251 25.12 -7.71 10.89
N HIS A 252 26.25 -8.38 10.70
CA HIS A 252 27.04 -8.95 11.81
C HIS A 252 28.08 -7.97 12.39
N HIS A 253 28.15 -6.73 11.90
CA HIS A 253 29.09 -5.71 12.35
C HIS A 253 28.44 -4.49 13.04
N HIS A 254 27.16 -4.57 13.44
CA HIS A 254 26.48 -3.53 14.22
C HIS A 254 25.80 -4.11 15.44
#